data_f3c3cd729bfc04355c252b9395b8ee1d
#
_entry.id   f3c3cd729bfc04355c252b9395b8ee1d
#
_cell.length_a   1.000
_cell.length_b   1.000
_cell.length_c   1.000
_cell.angle_alpha   90.00
_cell.angle_beta   90.00
_cell.angle_gamma   90.00
#
_symmetry.space_group_name_H-M   'P 1'
#
loop_
_entity.id
_entity.type
_entity.pdbx_description
1 polymer ?
#
loop_
_entity_poly.entity_id
_entity_poly.type
_entity_poly.pdbx_seq_one_letter_code
_entity_poly.pdbx_strand_id
1 'polypeptide(L)'
;MTDELRFYLESTTDLDPTLEQAYEDAHEFGLPVPDIVTGRLLTTLTAATQAQAAIAITPAANVVGLYLLAGLGANGILTCVAPEPEHQRFARQAFRAAGYSPSRIRFLPSRPLDVMGRLASHSYQLIYAEVSPVDLKALVNTALPLLTTGGSIILPDVLFGGALIDEFRATRDMIAAREADEYICALEGVYVTRLPLGSGMTIITKLA
;
A
#
# COMPACT_ATOMS: atom_id res chain seq x y z
N MET A 1 -15.86 5.03 -10.21
CA MET A 1 -15.60 6.48 -10.40
C MET A 1 -15.69 6.74 -11.90
N THR A 2 -16.38 7.80 -12.34
CA THR A 2 -16.43 8.14 -13.76
C THR A 2 -15.08 8.70 -14.21
N ASP A 3 -14.69 8.49 -15.47
CA ASP A 3 -13.43 8.99 -16.03
C ASP A 3 -13.33 10.52 -15.93
N GLU A 4 -14.46 11.23 -16.08
CA GLU A 4 -14.53 12.69 -15.93
C GLU A 4 -14.20 13.16 -14.50
N LEU A 5 -14.73 12.50 -13.46
CA LEU A 5 -14.41 12.83 -12.07
C LEU A 5 -12.95 12.54 -11.75
N ARG A 6 -12.43 11.43 -12.23
CA ARG A 6 -11.02 11.09 -12.07
C ARG A 6 -10.12 12.15 -12.70
N PHE A 7 -10.38 12.50 -13.96
CA PHE A 7 -9.63 13.55 -14.68
C PHE A 7 -9.69 14.89 -13.94
N TYR A 8 -10.87 15.29 -13.45
CA TYR A 8 -11.02 16.53 -12.69
C TYR A 8 -10.15 16.51 -11.43
N LEU A 9 -10.18 15.44 -10.65
CA LEU A 9 -9.41 15.31 -9.41
C LEU A 9 -7.89 15.32 -9.69
N GLU A 10 -7.44 14.59 -10.70
CA GLU A 10 -6.03 14.52 -11.10
C GLU A 10 -5.53 15.89 -11.63
N SER A 11 -6.35 16.60 -12.45
CA SER A 11 -5.98 17.89 -13.03
C SER A 11 -6.03 19.08 -12.07
N THR A 12 -6.71 18.93 -10.93
CA THR A 12 -6.86 19.98 -9.90
C THR A 12 -6.05 19.73 -8.65
N THR A 13 -5.29 18.63 -8.60
CA THR A 13 -4.45 18.29 -7.44
C THR A 13 -2.99 18.57 -7.77
N ASP A 14 -2.43 19.58 -7.13
CA ASP A 14 -1.00 19.90 -7.26
C ASP A 14 -0.16 18.84 -6.54
N LEU A 15 0.91 18.40 -7.20
CA LEU A 15 1.93 17.54 -6.62
C LEU A 15 3.14 18.37 -6.17
N ASP A 16 3.76 17.94 -5.10
CA ASP A 16 5.09 18.43 -4.72
C ASP A 16 6.12 17.98 -5.77
N PRO A 17 7.10 18.84 -6.15
CA PRO A 17 8.09 18.49 -7.17
C PRO A 17 8.87 17.20 -6.91
N THR A 18 9.11 16.87 -5.63
CA THR A 18 9.78 15.61 -5.27
C THR A 18 8.90 14.41 -5.56
N LEU A 19 7.60 14.55 -5.35
CA LEU A 19 6.63 13.51 -5.64
C LEU A 19 6.43 13.35 -7.16
N GLU A 20 6.39 14.45 -7.92
CA GLU A 20 6.37 14.42 -9.39
C GLU A 20 7.56 13.64 -9.93
N GLN A 21 8.77 13.96 -9.47
CA GLN A 21 9.99 13.25 -9.86
C GLN A 21 9.92 11.75 -9.48
N ALA A 22 9.37 11.42 -8.31
CA ALA A 22 9.21 10.03 -7.90
C ALA A 22 8.26 9.25 -8.82
N TYR A 23 7.19 9.89 -9.32
CA TYR A 23 6.29 9.30 -10.33
C TYR A 23 7.01 9.10 -11.67
N GLU A 24 7.76 10.10 -12.14
CA GLU A 24 8.56 10.00 -13.38
C GLU A 24 9.55 8.83 -13.30
N ASP A 25 10.33 8.78 -12.22
CA ASP A 25 11.29 7.69 -11.97
C ASP A 25 10.59 6.31 -11.98
N ALA A 26 9.44 6.18 -11.30
CA ALA A 26 8.70 4.93 -11.26
C ALA A 26 8.16 4.52 -12.66
N HIS A 27 7.64 5.47 -13.44
CA HIS A 27 7.16 5.24 -14.79
C HIS A 27 8.29 4.84 -15.75
N GLU A 28 9.47 5.45 -15.63
CA GLU A 28 10.65 5.10 -16.45
C GLU A 28 11.04 3.62 -16.25
N PHE A 29 10.87 3.09 -15.04
CA PHE A 29 11.13 1.70 -14.72
C PHE A 29 9.91 0.77 -14.85
N GLY A 30 8.79 1.29 -15.35
CA GLY A 30 7.56 0.51 -15.53
C GLY A 30 6.97 -0.04 -14.22
N LEU A 31 7.22 0.65 -13.09
CA LEU A 31 6.71 0.24 -11.80
C LEU A 31 5.23 0.63 -11.67
N PRO A 32 4.38 -0.23 -11.08
CA PRO A 32 3.02 0.14 -10.74
C PRO A 32 3.04 1.24 -9.68
N VAL A 33 2.25 2.29 -9.89
CA VAL A 33 2.10 3.40 -8.95
C VAL A 33 0.63 3.65 -8.65
N PRO A 34 0.28 4.04 -7.42
CA PRO A 34 -1.08 4.48 -7.11
C PRO A 34 -1.40 5.76 -7.88
N ASP A 35 -2.66 5.97 -8.25
CA ASP A 35 -3.10 7.28 -8.72
C ASP A 35 -3.02 8.33 -7.58
N ILE A 36 -3.11 9.62 -7.96
CA ILE A 36 -2.97 10.74 -7.00
C ILE A 36 -4.03 10.66 -5.90
N VAL A 37 -5.25 10.25 -6.23
CA VAL A 37 -6.35 10.14 -5.26
C VAL A 37 -6.06 9.05 -4.23
N THR A 38 -5.61 7.90 -4.71
CA THR A 38 -5.15 6.79 -3.86
C THR A 38 -3.98 7.22 -2.97
N GLY A 39 -2.98 7.91 -3.54
CA GLY A 39 -1.85 8.43 -2.76
C GLY A 39 -2.30 9.41 -1.66
N ARG A 40 -3.19 10.34 -1.97
CA ARG A 40 -3.75 11.27 -0.97
C ARG A 40 -4.57 10.56 0.10
N LEU A 41 -5.28 9.50 -0.25
CA LEU A 41 -5.97 8.66 0.73
C LEU A 41 -4.98 8.00 1.70
N LEU A 42 -3.83 7.50 1.21
CA LEU A 42 -2.78 6.94 2.06
C LEU A 42 -2.28 7.97 3.09
N THR A 43 -1.99 9.20 2.65
CA THR A 43 -1.59 10.29 3.55
C THR A 43 -2.67 10.56 4.60
N THR A 44 -3.93 10.67 4.16
CA THR A 44 -5.07 10.96 5.05
C THR A 44 -5.26 9.87 6.10
N LEU A 45 -5.26 8.60 5.70
CA LEU A 45 -5.40 7.47 6.63
C LEU A 45 -4.23 7.38 7.62
N THR A 46 -3.01 7.62 7.14
CA THR A 46 -1.81 7.64 7.98
C THR A 46 -1.89 8.74 9.02
N ALA A 47 -2.32 9.94 8.63
CA ALA A 47 -2.50 11.08 9.54
C ALA A 47 -3.69 10.86 10.51
N ALA A 48 -4.84 10.37 10.02
CA ALA A 48 -6.04 10.14 10.82
C ALA A 48 -5.84 9.09 11.92
N THR A 49 -5.02 8.06 11.65
CA THR A 49 -4.64 7.06 12.64
C THR A 49 -3.50 7.51 13.55
N GLN A 50 -3.00 8.75 13.39
CA GLN A 50 -1.83 9.26 14.11
C GLN A 50 -0.64 8.29 14.06
N ALA A 51 -0.43 7.69 12.89
CA ALA A 51 0.50 6.60 12.72
C ALA A 51 1.93 6.98 13.13
N GLN A 52 2.55 6.10 13.91
CA GLN A 52 3.96 6.16 14.30
C GLN A 52 4.79 5.10 13.58
N ALA A 53 4.14 4.10 12.99
CA ALA A 53 4.79 3.08 12.20
C ALA A 53 3.91 2.63 11.04
N ALA A 54 4.49 2.59 9.84
CA ALA A 54 3.85 2.08 8.64
C ALA A 54 4.78 1.12 7.90
N ILE A 55 4.18 0.24 7.10
CA ILE A 55 4.90 -0.67 6.19
C ILE A 55 4.45 -0.38 4.76
N ALA A 56 5.40 -0.25 3.85
CA ALA A 56 5.18 -0.23 2.41
C ALA A 56 5.77 -1.48 1.77
N ILE A 57 4.91 -2.32 1.22
CA ILE A 57 5.26 -3.53 0.45
C ILE A 57 4.91 -3.23 -1.00
N THR A 58 5.86 -2.72 -1.76
CA THR A 58 5.66 -2.30 -3.15
C THR A 58 7.01 -2.09 -3.84
N PRO A 59 7.14 -2.34 -5.14
CA PRO A 59 8.30 -1.93 -5.91
C PRO A 59 8.44 -0.41 -6.02
N ALA A 60 7.32 0.34 -6.04
CA ALA A 60 7.28 1.79 -6.12
C ALA A 60 7.30 2.48 -4.75
N ALA A 61 8.17 2.00 -3.84
CA ALA A 61 8.30 2.56 -2.49
C ALA A 61 8.70 4.05 -2.49
N ASN A 62 9.34 4.56 -3.56
CA ASN A 62 9.63 5.97 -3.76
C ASN A 62 8.37 6.84 -3.78
N VAL A 63 7.31 6.40 -4.45
CA VAL A 63 6.01 7.10 -4.53
C VAL A 63 5.17 6.84 -3.28
N VAL A 64 4.85 5.57 -3.01
CA VAL A 64 4.00 5.17 -1.87
C VAL A 64 4.57 5.65 -0.55
N GLY A 65 5.90 5.52 -0.39
CA GLY A 65 6.58 5.92 0.83
C GLY A 65 6.51 7.43 1.09
N LEU A 66 6.55 8.28 0.06
CA LEU A 66 6.37 9.74 0.22
C LEU A 66 4.99 10.08 0.77
N TYR A 67 3.92 9.44 0.25
CA TYR A 67 2.56 9.63 0.76
C TYR A 67 2.42 9.18 2.22
N LEU A 68 3.00 8.03 2.56
CA LEU A 68 2.97 7.52 3.94
C LEU A 68 3.76 8.42 4.89
N LEU A 69 4.98 8.84 4.49
CA LEU A 69 5.83 9.72 5.30
C LEU A 69 5.20 11.09 5.55
N ALA A 70 4.44 11.62 4.58
CA ALA A 70 3.71 12.87 4.74
C ALA A 70 2.61 12.79 5.81
N GLY A 71 2.00 11.63 6.01
CA GLY A 71 0.98 11.41 7.05
C GLY A 71 1.54 10.92 8.39
N LEU A 72 2.75 10.35 8.42
CA LEU A 72 3.37 9.85 9.63
C LEU A 72 3.75 10.98 10.60
N GLY A 73 3.58 10.74 11.89
CA GLY A 73 4.06 11.66 12.93
C GLY A 73 5.55 12.01 12.77
N ALA A 74 5.99 13.10 13.39
CA ALA A 74 7.35 13.66 13.20
C ALA A 74 8.48 12.63 13.43
N ASN A 75 8.29 11.69 14.35
CA ASN A 75 9.23 10.61 14.66
C ASN A 75 8.78 9.25 14.09
N GLY A 76 7.72 9.23 13.29
CA GLY A 76 7.17 8.02 12.73
C GLY A 76 8.15 7.31 11.79
N ILE A 77 8.12 5.99 11.80
CA ILE A 77 9.05 5.13 11.05
C ILE A 77 8.31 4.44 9.92
N LEU A 78 8.84 4.57 8.71
CA LEU A 78 8.42 3.80 7.54
C LEU A 78 9.33 2.60 7.33
N THR A 79 8.75 1.41 7.21
CA THR A 79 9.45 0.19 6.81
C THR A 79 9.11 -0.15 5.36
N CYS A 80 10.08 -0.10 4.47
CA CYS A 80 9.94 -0.48 3.05
C CYS A 80 10.42 -1.92 2.86
N VAL A 81 9.57 -2.77 2.30
CA VAL A 81 9.87 -4.18 2.00
C VAL A 81 9.87 -4.35 0.49
N ALA A 82 11.03 -4.54 -0.08
CA ALA A 82 11.21 -4.82 -1.51
C ALA A 82 12.49 -5.63 -1.70
N PRO A 83 12.46 -6.77 -2.43
CA PRO A 83 13.65 -7.60 -2.62
C PRO A 83 14.69 -6.96 -3.53
N GLU A 84 14.29 -6.09 -4.47
CA GLU A 84 15.14 -5.50 -5.47
C GLU A 84 15.94 -4.31 -4.91
N PRO A 85 17.30 -4.33 -4.94
CA PRO A 85 18.13 -3.24 -4.42
C PRO A 85 17.91 -1.91 -5.14
N GLU A 86 17.58 -1.94 -6.44
CA GLU A 86 17.36 -0.74 -7.24
C GLU A 86 16.13 0.02 -6.78
N HIS A 87 15.01 -0.66 -6.50
CA HIS A 87 13.81 -0.03 -5.97
C HIS A 87 14.09 0.68 -4.64
N GLN A 88 14.91 0.07 -3.77
CA GLN A 88 15.33 0.70 -2.53
C GLN A 88 16.24 1.92 -2.76
N ARG A 89 17.07 1.90 -3.79
CA ARG A 89 17.94 3.04 -4.16
C ARG A 89 17.09 4.24 -4.55
N PHE A 90 16.09 4.06 -5.41
CA PHE A 90 15.15 5.11 -5.82
C PHE A 90 14.39 5.68 -4.62
N ALA A 91 13.84 4.80 -3.78
CA ALA A 91 13.14 5.22 -2.58
C ALA A 91 14.05 6.04 -1.64
N ARG A 92 15.30 5.62 -1.40
CA ARG A 92 16.27 6.39 -0.60
C ARG A 92 16.55 7.77 -1.18
N GLN A 93 16.66 7.86 -2.50
CA GLN A 93 16.91 9.12 -3.20
C GLN A 93 15.72 10.07 -3.06
N ALA A 94 14.51 9.60 -3.34
CA ALA A 94 13.28 10.38 -3.21
C ALA A 94 13.04 10.88 -1.77
N PHE A 95 13.20 10.01 -0.76
CA PHE A 95 12.99 10.39 0.64
C PHE A 95 14.03 11.42 1.12
N ARG A 96 15.27 11.30 0.65
CA ARG A 96 16.32 12.30 0.96
C ARG A 96 16.02 13.63 0.30
N ALA A 97 15.58 13.63 -0.97
CA ALA A 97 15.21 14.84 -1.70
C ALA A 97 14.03 15.56 -1.02
N ALA A 98 13.07 14.81 -0.49
CA ALA A 98 11.96 15.32 0.31
C ALA A 98 12.34 15.74 1.75
N GLY A 99 13.61 15.65 2.15
CA GLY A 99 14.11 16.11 3.46
C GLY A 99 13.85 15.11 4.60
N TYR A 100 13.44 13.89 4.34
CA TYR A 100 13.23 12.89 5.40
C TYR A 100 14.55 12.33 5.93
N SER A 101 14.67 12.27 7.27
CA SER A 101 15.84 11.69 7.92
C SER A 101 15.94 10.18 7.65
N PRO A 102 17.14 9.66 7.31
CA PRO A 102 17.36 8.21 7.15
C PRO A 102 16.99 7.38 8.39
N SER A 103 17.01 7.98 9.58
CA SER A 103 16.60 7.31 10.83
C SER A 103 15.11 6.97 10.89
N ARG A 104 14.29 7.65 10.08
CA ARG A 104 12.85 7.38 9.96
C ARG A 104 12.51 6.26 8.96
N ILE A 105 13.50 5.70 8.29
CA ILE A 105 13.29 4.79 7.17
C ILE A 105 14.07 3.51 7.39
N ARG A 106 13.36 2.40 7.37
CA ARG A 106 13.94 1.06 7.45
C ARG A 106 13.70 0.34 6.11
N PHE A 107 14.74 -0.24 5.53
CA PHE A 107 14.63 -1.05 4.33
C PHE A 107 14.90 -2.51 4.65
N LEU A 108 14.02 -3.39 4.19
CA LEU A 108 14.13 -4.83 4.30
C LEU A 108 14.25 -5.43 2.89
N PRO A 109 15.47 -5.84 2.45
CA PRO A 109 15.72 -6.39 1.12
C PRO A 109 15.32 -7.87 1.06
N SER A 110 14.03 -8.14 1.15
CA SER A 110 13.50 -9.51 1.21
C SER A 110 12.09 -9.57 0.64
N ARG A 111 11.66 -10.78 0.30
CA ARG A 111 10.25 -11.03 -0.02
C ARG A 111 9.36 -10.77 1.20
N PRO A 112 8.16 -10.22 1.02
CA PRO A 112 7.28 -9.87 2.13
C PRO A 112 7.05 -11.01 3.12
N LEU A 113 6.64 -12.17 2.64
CA LEU A 113 6.31 -13.33 3.49
C LEU A 113 7.52 -13.89 4.25
N ASP A 114 8.75 -13.64 3.80
CA ASP A 114 9.97 -14.11 4.48
C ASP A 114 10.31 -13.28 5.73
N VAL A 115 9.85 -12.02 5.78
CA VAL A 115 10.27 -11.07 6.83
C VAL A 115 9.14 -10.61 7.73
N MET A 116 7.90 -10.54 7.25
CA MET A 116 6.79 -9.98 8.02
C MET A 116 6.55 -10.72 9.33
N GLY A 117 6.68 -12.05 9.35
CA GLY A 117 6.53 -12.85 10.57
C GLY A 117 7.58 -12.57 11.68
N ARG A 118 8.63 -11.78 11.38
CA ARG A 118 9.67 -11.35 12.32
C ARG A 118 9.48 -9.92 12.81
N LEU A 119 8.51 -9.20 12.28
CA LEU A 119 8.20 -7.83 12.68
C LEU A 119 7.43 -7.83 14.01
N ALA A 120 7.49 -6.71 14.71
CA ALA A 120 6.84 -6.58 16.01
C ALA A 120 5.31 -6.61 15.87
N SER A 121 4.65 -7.48 16.62
CA SER A 121 3.20 -7.53 16.71
C SER A 121 2.64 -6.25 17.35
N HIS A 122 1.39 -5.89 16.99
CA HIS A 122 0.65 -4.75 17.55
C HIS A 122 1.42 -3.42 17.51
N SER A 123 2.21 -3.19 16.44
CA SER A 123 3.13 -2.05 16.36
C SER A 123 2.88 -1.12 15.18
N TYR A 124 2.08 -1.51 14.21
CA TYR A 124 1.88 -0.76 12.98
C TYR A 124 0.44 -0.27 12.87
N GLN A 125 0.28 0.98 12.43
CA GLN A 125 -1.04 1.57 12.20
C GLN A 125 -1.45 1.45 10.74
N LEU A 126 -0.49 1.36 9.81
CA LEU A 126 -0.79 1.22 8.39
C LEU A 126 0.16 0.25 7.69
N ILE A 127 -0.39 -0.63 6.88
CA ILE A 127 0.35 -1.53 6.00
C ILE A 127 -0.23 -1.39 4.60
N TYR A 128 0.56 -0.84 3.66
CA TYR A 128 0.23 -0.85 2.23
C TYR A 128 0.93 -2.02 1.57
N ALA A 129 0.22 -2.84 0.80
CA ALA A 129 0.81 -4.03 0.23
C ALA A 129 0.32 -4.35 -1.18
N GLU A 130 1.28 -4.40 -2.09
CA GLU A 130 1.14 -4.94 -3.44
C GLU A 130 1.83 -6.30 -3.49
N VAL A 131 1.04 -7.36 -3.65
CA VAL A 131 1.55 -8.73 -3.76
C VAL A 131 0.76 -9.49 -4.84
N SER A 132 1.32 -10.59 -5.31
CA SER A 132 0.61 -11.50 -6.21
C SER A 132 -0.71 -11.98 -5.58
N PRO A 133 -1.79 -12.14 -6.36
CA PRO A 133 -3.06 -12.66 -5.85
C PRO A 133 -2.94 -13.98 -5.07
N VAL A 134 -2.01 -14.84 -5.48
CA VAL A 134 -1.78 -16.12 -4.79
C VAL A 134 -1.20 -15.96 -3.38
N ASP A 135 -0.58 -14.81 -3.09
CA ASP A 135 0.04 -14.53 -1.80
C ASP A 135 -0.87 -13.70 -0.87
N LEU A 136 -2.00 -13.17 -1.37
CA LEU A 136 -2.88 -12.26 -0.62
C LEU A 136 -3.36 -12.85 0.71
N LYS A 137 -3.86 -14.09 0.71
CA LYS A 137 -4.33 -14.74 1.95
C LYS A 137 -3.21 -14.86 2.99
N ALA A 138 -2.04 -15.32 2.55
CA ALA A 138 -0.88 -15.48 3.42
C ALA A 138 -0.38 -14.12 3.95
N LEU A 139 -0.39 -13.09 3.09
CA LEU A 139 -0.03 -11.73 3.48
C LEU A 139 -0.97 -11.20 4.55
N VAL A 140 -2.30 -11.28 4.35
CA VAL A 140 -3.29 -10.76 5.30
C VAL A 140 -3.15 -11.48 6.66
N ASN A 141 -3.02 -12.81 6.66
CA ASN A 141 -2.81 -13.59 7.89
C ASN A 141 -1.54 -13.18 8.65
N THR A 142 -0.48 -12.84 7.94
CA THR A 142 0.79 -12.42 8.54
C THR A 142 0.76 -10.96 8.98
N ALA A 143 0.02 -10.11 8.26
CA ALA A 143 -0.06 -8.67 8.50
C ALA A 143 -1.01 -8.30 9.66
N LEU A 144 -2.15 -8.96 9.80
CA LEU A 144 -3.15 -8.66 10.84
C LEU A 144 -2.58 -8.66 12.27
N PRO A 145 -1.72 -9.63 12.69
CA PRO A 145 -1.10 -9.59 14.01
C PRO A 145 -0.17 -8.41 14.23
N LEU A 146 0.38 -7.81 13.16
CA LEU A 146 1.29 -6.67 13.26
C LEU A 146 0.54 -5.36 13.54
N LEU A 147 -0.74 -5.29 13.18
CA LEU A 147 -1.55 -4.09 13.38
C LEU A 147 -1.89 -3.85 14.85
N THR A 148 -1.85 -2.57 15.23
CA THR A 148 -2.54 -2.07 16.42
C THR A 148 -4.05 -2.14 16.23
N THR A 149 -4.83 -2.02 17.30
CA THR A 149 -6.28 -1.74 17.20
C THR A 149 -6.50 -0.45 16.40
N GLY A 150 -7.44 -0.48 15.45
CA GLY A 150 -7.69 0.62 14.51
C GLY A 150 -6.68 0.72 13.36
N GLY A 151 -5.63 -0.08 13.39
CA GLY A 151 -4.67 -0.16 12.29
C GLY A 151 -5.26 -0.84 11.07
N SER A 152 -4.74 -0.51 9.87
CA SER A 152 -5.33 -0.96 8.61
C SER A 152 -4.30 -1.54 7.64
N ILE A 153 -4.72 -2.57 6.91
CA ILE A 153 -4.04 -3.07 5.71
C ILE A 153 -4.75 -2.45 4.50
N ILE A 154 -3.99 -1.93 3.56
CA ILE A 154 -4.48 -1.38 2.30
C ILE A 154 -3.92 -2.23 1.17
N LEU A 155 -4.82 -2.83 0.41
CA LEU A 155 -4.53 -3.70 -0.72
C LEU A 155 -5.04 -3.01 -2.00
N PRO A 156 -4.16 -2.40 -2.80
CA PRO A 156 -4.55 -1.77 -4.06
C PRO A 156 -4.80 -2.82 -5.14
N ASP A 157 -5.65 -2.48 -6.12
CA ASP A 157 -5.90 -3.21 -7.36
C ASP A 157 -6.35 -4.68 -7.24
N VAL A 158 -6.72 -5.11 -6.02
CA VAL A 158 -7.05 -6.52 -5.74
C VAL A 158 -8.42 -6.96 -6.26
N LEU A 159 -9.27 -6.02 -6.71
CA LEU A 159 -10.59 -6.30 -7.27
C LEU A 159 -10.61 -6.38 -8.80
N PHE A 160 -9.47 -6.23 -9.45
CA PHE A 160 -9.29 -6.39 -10.91
C PHE A 160 -10.31 -5.60 -11.76
N GLY A 161 -10.66 -4.37 -11.35
CA GLY A 161 -11.64 -3.54 -12.04
C GLY A 161 -13.05 -4.14 -12.07
N GLY A 162 -13.38 -5.02 -11.10
CA GLY A 162 -14.65 -5.73 -11.05
C GLY A 162 -14.68 -7.04 -11.86
N ALA A 163 -13.58 -7.39 -12.52
CA ALA A 163 -13.52 -8.64 -13.33
C ALA A 163 -13.64 -9.92 -12.50
N LEU A 164 -13.60 -9.83 -11.17
CA LEU A 164 -13.84 -10.96 -10.26
C LEU A 164 -15.27 -11.53 -10.38
N ILE A 165 -16.24 -10.76 -10.90
CA ILE A 165 -17.62 -11.19 -11.12
C ILE A 165 -17.71 -12.23 -12.25
N ASP A 166 -16.80 -12.18 -13.22
CA ASP A 166 -16.83 -13.07 -14.39
C ASP A 166 -16.21 -14.42 -14.04
N GLU A 167 -17.05 -15.37 -13.69
CA GLU A 167 -16.64 -16.75 -13.33
C GLU A 167 -15.98 -17.51 -14.48
N PHE A 168 -16.20 -17.10 -15.72
CA PHE A 168 -15.58 -17.71 -16.90
C PHE A 168 -14.11 -17.31 -17.07
N ARG A 169 -13.67 -16.23 -16.44
CA ARG A 169 -12.25 -15.86 -16.35
C ARG A 169 -11.55 -16.67 -15.28
N ALA A 170 -11.04 -17.83 -15.68
CA ALA A 170 -10.45 -18.83 -14.77
C ALA A 170 -8.91 -18.88 -14.87
N THR A 171 -8.22 -17.74 -15.01
CA THR A 171 -6.76 -17.72 -14.85
C THR A 171 -6.41 -18.00 -13.38
N ARG A 172 -5.20 -18.50 -13.13
CA ARG A 172 -4.70 -18.78 -11.78
C ARG A 172 -4.84 -17.57 -10.85
N ASP A 173 -4.48 -16.39 -11.35
CA ASP A 173 -4.52 -15.15 -10.56
C ASP A 173 -5.95 -14.71 -10.28
N MET A 174 -6.88 -14.85 -11.23
CA MET A 174 -8.29 -14.54 -11.04
C MET A 174 -8.96 -15.44 -10.02
N ILE A 175 -8.64 -16.74 -10.05
CA ILE A 175 -9.14 -17.71 -9.06
C ILE A 175 -8.61 -17.33 -7.68
N ALA A 176 -7.29 -17.11 -7.57
CA ALA A 176 -6.67 -16.75 -6.30
C ALA A 176 -7.20 -15.41 -5.74
N ALA A 177 -7.46 -14.42 -6.61
CA ALA A 177 -8.03 -13.13 -6.21
C ALA A 177 -9.45 -13.26 -5.66
N ARG A 178 -10.34 -14.05 -6.33
CA ARG A 178 -11.68 -14.34 -5.81
C ARG A 178 -11.64 -15.01 -4.46
N GLU A 179 -10.86 -16.08 -4.35
CA GLU A 179 -10.70 -16.79 -3.09
C GLU A 179 -10.13 -15.90 -1.98
N ALA A 180 -9.24 -14.95 -2.32
CA ALA A 180 -8.71 -14.01 -1.36
C ALA A 180 -9.77 -12.97 -0.94
N ASP A 181 -10.56 -12.44 -1.89
CA ASP A 181 -11.66 -11.50 -1.60
C ASP A 181 -12.73 -12.15 -0.71
N GLU A 182 -13.16 -13.38 -1.04
CA GLU A 182 -14.09 -14.16 -0.21
C GLU A 182 -13.54 -14.37 1.20
N TYR A 183 -12.29 -14.79 1.30
CA TYR A 183 -11.60 -14.98 2.57
C TYR A 183 -11.55 -13.69 3.40
N ILE A 184 -11.16 -12.57 2.79
CA ILE A 184 -11.05 -11.26 3.46
C ILE A 184 -12.42 -10.79 3.95
N CYS A 185 -13.46 -10.95 3.12
CA CYS A 185 -14.83 -10.55 3.50
C CYS A 185 -15.42 -11.42 4.63
N ALA A 186 -14.92 -12.64 4.84
CA ALA A 186 -15.34 -13.55 5.90
C ALA A 186 -14.52 -13.39 7.20
N LEU A 187 -13.51 -12.53 7.24
CA LEU A 187 -12.69 -12.32 8.44
C LEU A 187 -13.52 -11.73 9.58
N GLU A 188 -13.35 -12.30 10.77
CA GLU A 188 -13.89 -11.77 12.02
C GLU A 188 -12.90 -10.80 12.69
N GLY A 189 -13.40 -9.88 13.52
CA GLY A 189 -12.57 -8.93 14.25
C GLY A 189 -11.96 -7.82 13.39
N VAL A 190 -12.50 -7.60 12.19
CA VAL A 190 -12.07 -6.53 11.28
C VAL A 190 -13.27 -5.83 10.64
N TYR A 191 -13.06 -4.57 10.20
CA TYR A 191 -13.91 -3.95 9.18
C TYR A 191 -13.25 -4.08 7.81
N VAL A 192 -14.02 -4.50 6.81
CA VAL A 192 -13.56 -4.58 5.42
C VAL A 192 -14.31 -3.54 4.59
N THR A 193 -13.58 -2.68 3.91
CA THR A 193 -14.13 -1.69 2.99
C THR A 193 -13.52 -1.87 1.62
N ARG A 194 -14.36 -1.97 0.59
CA ARG A 194 -13.94 -2.06 -0.82
C ARG A 194 -14.24 -0.73 -1.51
N LEU A 195 -13.25 -0.14 -2.15
CA LEU A 195 -13.33 1.17 -2.81
C LEU A 195 -13.05 1.05 -4.31
N PRO A 196 -13.76 1.80 -5.17
CA PRO A 196 -13.52 1.82 -6.61
C PRO A 196 -12.36 2.78 -6.97
N LEU A 197 -11.21 2.62 -6.31
CA LEU A 197 -9.96 3.35 -6.58
C LEU A 197 -8.98 2.43 -7.29
N GLY A 198 -8.26 2.96 -8.29
CA GLY A 198 -7.45 2.13 -9.17
C GLY A 198 -8.28 1.05 -9.84
N SER A 199 -7.80 -0.19 -9.84
CA SER A 199 -8.55 -1.38 -10.27
C SER A 199 -9.37 -2.02 -9.13
N GLY A 200 -9.66 -1.27 -8.07
CA GLY A 200 -10.41 -1.69 -6.90
C GLY A 200 -9.52 -2.00 -5.69
N MET A 201 -9.68 -1.20 -4.65
CA MET A 201 -8.91 -1.27 -3.41
C MET A 201 -9.70 -1.95 -2.31
N THR A 202 -9.03 -2.75 -1.49
CA THR A 202 -9.61 -3.28 -0.23
C THR A 202 -8.84 -2.75 0.97
N ILE A 203 -9.57 -2.23 1.96
CA ILE A 203 -9.04 -1.78 3.25
C ILE A 203 -9.57 -2.73 4.34
N ILE A 204 -8.67 -3.27 5.15
CA ILE A 204 -8.97 -4.18 6.27
C ILE A 204 -8.53 -3.49 7.55
N THR A 205 -9.46 -3.07 8.39
CA THR A 205 -9.17 -2.37 9.66
C THR A 205 -9.41 -3.29 10.85
N LYS A 206 -8.39 -3.47 11.67
CA LYS A 206 -8.42 -4.34 12.85
C LYS A 206 -9.27 -3.72 13.97
N LEU A 207 -10.21 -4.50 14.47
CA LEU A 207 -11.00 -4.16 15.67
C LEU A 207 -10.22 -4.45 16.97
N ALA A 208 -10.82 -4.07 18.08
CA ALA A 208 -10.27 -4.31 19.42
C ALA A 208 -10.27 -5.80 19.76
#